data_6f130ac8eccd6478a595a0e6147bb28e
#
_entry.id   6f130ac8eccd6478a595a0e6147bb28e
#
_cell.length_a   1.000
_cell.length_b   1.000
_cell.length_c   1.000
_cell.angle_alpha   90.00
_cell.angle_beta   90.00
_cell.angle_gamma   90.00
#
_symmetry.space_group_name_H-M   'P 1'
#
loop_
_entity.id
_entity.type
_entity.pdbx_description
1 polymer ?
#
loop_
_entity_poly.entity_id
_entity_poly.type
_entity_poly.pdbx_seq_one_letter_code
_entity_poly.pdbx_strand_id
1 'polypeptide(L)'
;MARESVKILQGKLDVESLISQLNAALSEEWLAYYQYWVGALVVEGAMRADVQGEFEEHAEEERRHAQLLADRIIELEGVPVLDPKKWFELARCKYDAPQGFDSVSLLKDNVASERCAWLRRREIAL
;
A
#
# COMPACT_ATOMS: atom_id res chain seq x y z
N MET A 1 -17.35 -11.32 -19.72
CA MET A 1 -17.77 -10.58 -18.53
C MET A 1 -16.82 -9.44 -18.16
N ALA A 2 -15.58 -9.72 -17.79
CA ALA A 2 -14.60 -8.63 -17.52
C ALA A 2 -14.40 -7.71 -18.72
N ARG A 3 -14.36 -8.26 -19.93
CA ARG A 3 -14.23 -7.49 -21.16
C ARG A 3 -15.35 -6.50 -21.41
N GLU A 4 -16.58 -6.88 -21.14
CA GLU A 4 -17.71 -5.99 -21.31
C GLU A 4 -17.69 -4.87 -20.29
N SER A 5 -17.33 -5.18 -19.03
CA SER A 5 -17.19 -4.19 -17.98
C SER A 5 -16.09 -3.19 -18.32
N VAL A 6 -14.96 -3.65 -18.86
CA VAL A 6 -13.86 -2.78 -19.29
C VAL A 6 -14.30 -1.89 -20.43
N LYS A 7 -15.03 -2.41 -21.42
CA LYS A 7 -15.55 -1.61 -22.53
C LYS A 7 -16.49 -0.51 -22.07
N ILE A 8 -17.36 -0.81 -21.10
CA ILE A 8 -18.27 0.18 -20.53
C ILE A 8 -17.49 1.26 -19.82
N LEU A 9 -16.49 0.89 -19.04
CA LEU A 9 -15.62 1.84 -18.33
C LEU A 9 -14.83 2.71 -19.30
N GLN A 10 -14.32 2.14 -20.39
CA GLN A 10 -13.56 2.88 -21.41
C GLN A 10 -14.38 3.99 -22.04
N GLY A 11 -15.69 3.83 -22.13
CA GLY A 11 -16.58 4.89 -22.63
C GLY A 11 -16.87 5.99 -21.61
N LYS A 12 -16.47 5.82 -20.34
CA LYS A 12 -16.77 6.75 -19.24
C LYS A 12 -15.54 7.23 -18.49
N LEU A 13 -14.50 6.39 -18.38
CA LEU A 13 -13.28 6.66 -17.63
C LEU A 13 -12.08 6.30 -18.48
N ASP A 14 -10.97 6.98 -18.20
CA ASP A 14 -9.67 6.57 -18.75
C ASP A 14 -9.18 5.37 -17.96
N VAL A 15 -9.40 4.17 -18.49
CA VAL A 15 -9.04 2.90 -17.85
C VAL A 15 -7.53 2.79 -17.65
N GLU A 16 -6.73 3.24 -18.62
CA GLU A 16 -5.28 3.20 -18.49
C GLU A 16 -4.79 4.08 -17.34
N SER A 17 -5.36 5.27 -17.19
CA SER A 17 -5.06 6.14 -16.07
C SER A 17 -5.45 5.51 -14.75
N LEU A 18 -6.60 4.86 -14.68
CA LEU A 18 -7.06 4.17 -13.49
C LEU A 18 -6.12 3.02 -13.12
N ILE A 19 -5.71 2.20 -14.09
CA ILE A 19 -4.76 1.11 -13.87
C ILE A 19 -3.44 1.66 -13.33
N SER A 20 -2.95 2.77 -13.88
CA SER A 20 -1.73 3.43 -13.41
C SER A 20 -1.86 3.87 -11.95
N GLN A 21 -2.99 4.46 -11.58
CA GLN A 21 -3.26 4.87 -10.19
C GLN A 21 -3.34 3.67 -9.25
N LEU A 22 -3.98 2.60 -9.70
CA LEU A 22 -4.09 1.37 -8.91
C LEU A 22 -2.72 0.72 -8.71
N ASN A 23 -1.87 0.74 -9.72
CA ASN A 23 -0.50 0.21 -9.60
C ASN A 23 0.37 1.06 -8.67
N ALA A 24 0.17 2.38 -8.66
CA ALA A 24 0.84 3.24 -7.68
C ALA A 24 0.39 2.90 -6.26
N ALA A 25 -0.91 2.73 -6.05
CA ALA A 25 -1.47 2.33 -4.75
C ALA A 25 -0.97 0.94 -4.34
N LEU A 26 -0.93 -0.01 -5.26
CA LEU A 26 -0.41 -1.36 -5.01
C LEU A 26 1.04 -1.31 -4.53
N SER A 27 1.86 -0.48 -5.16
CA SER A 27 3.26 -0.29 -4.78
C SER A 27 3.36 0.27 -3.35
N GLU A 28 2.51 1.24 -3.02
CA GLU A 28 2.46 1.83 -1.68
C GLU A 28 2.07 0.80 -0.62
N GLU A 29 1.12 -0.09 -0.92
CA GLU A 29 0.68 -1.12 0.02
C GLU A 29 1.79 -2.13 0.33
N TRP A 30 2.57 -2.54 -0.68
CA TRP A 30 3.69 -3.45 -0.45
C TRP A 30 4.82 -2.81 0.35
N LEU A 31 5.10 -1.53 0.11
CA LEU A 31 6.09 -0.80 0.91
C LEU A 31 5.61 -0.62 2.36
N ALA A 32 4.33 -0.32 2.55
CA ALA A 32 3.74 -0.21 3.88
C ALA A 32 3.73 -1.56 4.60
N TYR A 33 3.42 -2.65 3.89
CA TYR A 33 3.50 -4.00 4.45
C TYR A 33 4.88 -4.26 5.05
N TYR A 34 5.92 -3.99 4.29
CA TYR A 34 7.29 -4.25 4.77
C TYR A 34 7.63 -3.36 5.96
N GLN A 35 7.24 -2.10 5.93
CA GLN A 35 7.50 -1.17 7.03
C GLN A 35 6.88 -1.67 8.34
N TYR A 36 5.63 -2.11 8.30
CA TYR A 36 4.97 -2.69 9.47
C TYR A 36 5.61 -4.01 9.90
N TRP A 37 5.86 -4.87 8.93
CA TRP A 37 6.43 -6.19 9.20
C TRP A 37 7.81 -6.08 9.88
N VAL A 38 8.70 -5.28 9.32
CA VAL A 38 10.05 -5.11 9.89
C VAL A 38 9.99 -4.34 11.20
N GLY A 39 9.09 -3.35 11.30
CA GLY A 39 8.88 -2.59 12.54
C GLY A 39 8.47 -3.50 13.69
N ALA A 40 7.61 -4.48 13.43
CA ALA A 40 7.20 -5.46 14.43
C ALA A 40 8.37 -6.29 14.94
N LEU A 41 9.36 -6.54 14.09
CA LEU A 41 10.54 -7.33 14.47
C LEU A 41 11.56 -6.54 15.29
N VAL A 42 11.73 -5.25 14.98
CA VAL A 42 12.81 -4.44 15.58
C VAL A 42 12.38 -3.59 16.77
N VAL A 43 11.09 -3.49 17.06
CA VAL A 43 10.61 -2.66 18.16
C VAL A 43 11.20 -3.11 19.50
N GLU A 44 11.62 -2.14 20.31
CA GLU A 44 12.24 -2.35 21.63
C GLU A 44 11.48 -1.59 22.71
N GLY A 45 11.70 -1.99 23.95
CA GLY A 45 11.23 -1.28 25.12
C GLY A 45 10.01 -1.92 25.78
N ALA A 46 9.47 -1.21 26.78
CA ALA A 46 8.39 -1.71 27.62
C ALA A 46 7.08 -1.98 26.85
N MET A 47 6.85 -1.22 25.77
CA MET A 47 5.63 -1.35 24.95
C MET A 47 5.80 -2.30 23.76
N ARG A 48 6.90 -3.03 23.72
CA ARG A 48 7.24 -3.91 22.60
C ARG A 48 6.11 -4.84 22.20
N ALA A 49 5.54 -5.56 23.14
CA ALA A 49 4.53 -6.56 22.85
C ALA A 49 3.29 -5.94 22.21
N ASP A 50 2.83 -4.80 22.73
CA ASP A 50 1.65 -4.11 22.22
C ASP A 50 1.88 -3.57 20.82
N VAL A 51 3.01 -2.90 20.60
CA VAL A 51 3.36 -2.32 19.29
C VAL A 51 3.58 -3.42 18.26
N GLN A 52 4.24 -4.50 18.64
CA GLN A 52 4.46 -5.65 17.77
C GLN A 52 3.14 -6.24 17.28
N GLY A 53 2.19 -6.46 18.18
CA GLY A 53 0.88 -6.98 17.83
C GLY A 53 0.12 -6.07 16.87
N GLU A 54 0.13 -4.76 17.12
CA GLU A 54 -0.49 -3.77 16.25
C GLU A 54 0.14 -3.76 14.86
N PHE A 55 1.46 -3.77 14.80
CA PHE A 55 2.17 -3.75 13.52
C PHE A 55 1.97 -5.02 12.70
N GLU A 56 1.92 -6.17 13.36
CA GLU A 56 1.61 -7.44 12.69
C GLU A 56 0.22 -7.42 12.07
N GLU A 57 -0.75 -6.89 12.80
CA GLU A 57 -2.12 -6.74 12.34
C GLU A 57 -2.21 -5.78 11.15
N HIS A 58 -1.55 -4.63 11.24
CA HIS A 58 -1.50 -3.66 10.15
C HIS A 58 -0.80 -4.22 8.91
N ALA A 59 0.28 -4.96 9.09
CA ALA A 59 0.96 -5.61 7.97
C ALA A 59 0.01 -6.55 7.23
N GLU A 60 -0.76 -7.34 7.95
CA GLU A 60 -1.73 -8.25 7.33
C GLU A 60 -2.84 -7.48 6.59
N GLU A 61 -3.28 -6.35 7.12
CA GLU A 61 -4.24 -5.48 6.45
C GLU A 61 -3.68 -4.95 5.13
N GLU A 62 -2.43 -4.48 5.13
CA GLU A 62 -1.80 -3.97 3.92
C GLU A 62 -1.66 -5.06 2.86
N ARG A 63 -1.35 -6.28 3.27
CA ARG A 63 -1.29 -7.41 2.35
C ARG A 63 -2.64 -7.69 1.71
N ARG A 64 -3.72 -7.60 2.48
CA ARG A 64 -5.08 -7.77 1.94
C ARG A 64 -5.46 -6.66 0.99
N HIS A 65 -5.09 -5.41 1.31
CA HIS A 65 -5.31 -4.27 0.42
C HIS A 65 -4.58 -4.48 -0.91
N ALA A 66 -3.34 -4.94 -0.86
CA ALA A 66 -2.57 -5.24 -2.06
C ALA A 66 -3.26 -6.27 -2.94
N GLN A 67 -3.83 -7.32 -2.33
CA GLN A 67 -4.56 -8.34 -3.07
C GLN A 67 -5.79 -7.75 -3.77
N LEU A 68 -6.57 -6.92 -3.06
CA LEU A 68 -7.75 -6.28 -3.63
C LEU A 68 -7.41 -5.38 -4.81
N LEU A 69 -6.33 -4.60 -4.68
CA LEU A 69 -5.86 -3.73 -5.75
C LEU A 69 -5.41 -4.53 -6.96
N ALA A 70 -4.65 -5.60 -6.74
CA ALA A 70 -4.18 -6.47 -7.82
C ALA A 70 -5.36 -7.13 -8.54
N ASP A 71 -6.34 -7.63 -7.79
CA ASP A 71 -7.54 -8.23 -8.36
C ASP A 71 -8.29 -7.24 -9.23
N ARG A 72 -8.40 -6.00 -8.77
CA ARG A 72 -9.07 -4.94 -9.54
C ARG A 72 -8.33 -4.63 -10.84
N ILE A 73 -7.01 -4.57 -10.79
CA ILE A 73 -6.19 -4.35 -11.98
C ILE A 73 -6.43 -5.46 -13.01
N ILE A 74 -6.45 -6.70 -12.54
CA ILE A 74 -6.72 -7.88 -13.40
C ILE A 74 -8.13 -7.79 -14.01
N GLU A 75 -9.13 -7.41 -13.23
CA GLU A 75 -10.50 -7.22 -13.73
C GLU A 75 -10.56 -6.17 -14.85
N LEU A 76 -9.72 -5.14 -14.76
CA LEU A 76 -9.63 -4.10 -15.78
C LEU A 76 -8.74 -4.50 -16.97
N GLU A 77 -8.30 -5.74 -17.00
CA GLU A 77 -7.40 -6.29 -18.02
C GLU A 77 -6.02 -5.61 -18.03
N GLY A 78 -5.62 -5.04 -16.90
CA GLY A 78 -4.27 -4.50 -16.70
C GLY A 78 -3.31 -5.53 -16.15
N VAL A 79 -2.08 -5.11 -15.97
CA VAL A 79 -1.02 -5.97 -15.39
C VAL A 79 -0.54 -5.34 -14.09
N PRO A 80 -0.63 -6.05 -12.96
CA PRO A 80 -0.05 -5.56 -11.71
C PRO A 80 1.47 -5.45 -11.84
N VAL A 81 2.05 -4.55 -11.07
CA VAL A 81 3.51 -4.35 -11.06
C VAL A 81 4.23 -5.69 -10.90
N LEU A 82 5.04 -6.05 -11.90
CA LEU A 82 5.75 -7.33 -11.92
C LEU A 82 7.12 -7.27 -11.25
N ASP A 83 7.77 -6.10 -11.30
CA ASP A 83 9.12 -5.92 -10.75
C ASP A 83 9.05 -5.09 -9.47
N PRO A 84 9.38 -5.69 -8.30
CA PRO A 84 9.35 -4.95 -7.03
C PRO A 84 10.24 -3.71 -7.00
N LYS A 85 11.26 -3.63 -7.82
CA LYS A 85 12.11 -2.43 -7.91
C LYS A 85 11.31 -1.20 -8.32
N LYS A 86 10.23 -1.40 -9.05
CA LYS A 86 9.36 -0.31 -9.51
C LYS A 86 8.48 0.27 -8.40
N TRP A 87 8.32 -0.42 -7.29
CA TRP A 87 7.53 0.09 -6.18
C TRP A 87 8.00 1.46 -5.73
N PHE A 88 9.31 1.67 -5.67
CA PHE A 88 9.90 2.94 -5.22
C PHE A 88 9.67 4.08 -6.20
N GLU A 89 9.58 3.78 -7.48
CA GLU A 89 9.29 4.77 -8.52
C GLU A 89 7.79 5.11 -8.57
N LEU A 90 6.94 4.11 -8.45
CA LEU A 90 5.50 4.25 -8.61
C LEU A 90 4.81 4.76 -7.36
N ALA A 91 5.35 4.46 -6.19
CA ALA A 91 4.76 4.89 -4.92
C ALA A 91 4.81 6.42 -4.80
N ARG A 92 3.68 7.02 -4.50
CA ARG A 92 3.58 8.45 -4.24
C ARG A 92 3.91 8.79 -2.80
N CYS A 93 3.81 7.81 -1.92
CA CYS A 93 4.21 7.91 -0.53
C CYS A 93 5.53 7.17 -0.37
N LYS A 94 6.57 7.90 0.01
CA LYS A 94 7.93 7.34 0.11
C LYS A 94 8.05 6.36 1.26
N TYR A 95 8.84 5.34 1.06
CA TYR A 95 9.24 4.44 2.11
C TYR A 95 10.41 5.06 2.88
N ASP A 96 10.24 5.18 4.20
CA ASP A 96 11.30 5.65 5.10
C ASP A 96 11.66 4.51 6.06
N ALA A 97 12.90 4.02 5.95
CA ALA A 97 13.38 2.98 6.83
C ALA A 97 13.41 3.49 8.28
N PRO A 98 13.03 2.65 9.26
CA PRO A 98 13.09 3.05 10.66
C PRO A 98 14.50 3.48 11.08
N GLN A 99 14.61 4.65 11.70
CA GLN A 99 15.87 5.17 12.22
C GLN A 99 16.06 4.86 13.70
N GLY A 100 14.97 4.78 14.44
CA GLY A 100 14.96 4.39 15.84
C GLY A 100 14.03 3.21 16.04
N PHE A 101 14.32 2.40 17.07
CA PHE A 101 13.55 1.16 17.32
C PHE A 101 12.68 1.26 18.58
N ASP A 102 12.66 2.41 19.23
CA ASP A 102 11.72 2.63 20.33
C ASP A 102 10.30 2.81 19.81
N SER A 103 9.33 2.47 20.63
CA SER A 103 7.91 2.51 20.25
C SER A 103 7.46 3.87 19.71
N VAL A 104 7.91 4.96 20.33
CA VAL A 104 7.50 6.30 19.94
C VAL A 104 8.00 6.65 18.53
N SER A 105 9.26 6.35 18.23
CA SER A 105 9.83 6.61 16.91
C SER A 105 9.11 5.82 15.83
N LEU A 106 8.85 4.54 16.07
CA LEU A 106 8.16 3.68 15.11
C LEU A 106 6.72 4.11 14.89
N LEU A 107 6.02 4.51 15.96
CA LEU A 107 4.65 5.00 15.86
C LEU A 107 4.56 6.32 15.10
N LYS A 108 5.53 7.21 15.27
CA LYS A 108 5.59 8.48 14.53
C LYS A 108 5.79 8.23 13.02
N ASP A 109 6.71 7.34 12.67
CA ASP A 109 6.94 6.97 11.27
C ASP A 109 5.68 6.38 10.67
N ASN A 110 4.99 5.56 11.43
CA ASN A 110 3.74 4.94 11.02
C ASN A 110 2.63 5.97 10.78
N VAL A 111 2.46 6.93 11.68
CA VAL A 111 1.45 7.99 11.53
C VAL A 111 1.69 8.79 10.25
N ALA A 112 2.93 9.14 9.97
CA ALA A 112 3.29 9.87 8.75
C ALA A 112 2.96 9.07 7.49
N SER A 113 3.27 7.78 7.49
CA SER A 113 2.98 6.86 6.39
C SER A 113 1.47 6.70 6.16
N GLU A 114 0.71 6.47 7.24
CA GLU A 114 -0.75 6.33 7.16
C GLU A 114 -1.42 7.60 6.66
N ARG A 115 -0.94 8.76 7.09
CA ARG A 115 -1.48 10.04 6.66
C ARG A 115 -1.30 10.23 5.15
N CYS A 116 -0.13 9.92 4.63
CA CYS A 116 0.13 9.99 3.20
C CYS A 116 -0.78 9.04 2.43
N ALA A 117 -0.89 7.79 2.87
CA ALA A 117 -1.73 6.78 2.24
C ALA A 117 -3.20 7.21 2.23
N TRP A 118 -3.69 7.78 3.32
CA TRP A 118 -5.07 8.27 3.41
C TRP A 118 -5.33 9.39 2.41
N LEU A 119 -4.42 10.36 2.30
CA LEU A 119 -4.54 11.45 1.35
C LEU A 119 -4.55 10.96 -0.10
N ARG A 120 -3.72 9.96 -0.42
CA ARG A 120 -3.62 9.41 -1.77
C ARG A 120 -4.85 8.60 -2.15
N ARG A 121 -5.40 7.83 -1.21
CA ARG A 121 -6.63 7.05 -1.49
C ARG A 121 -7.81 7.93 -1.88
N ARG A 122 -7.88 9.14 -1.37
CA ARG A 122 -8.94 10.09 -1.73
C ARG A 122 -8.85 10.57 -3.18
N GLU A 123 -7.70 10.47 -3.80
CA GLU A 123 -7.47 10.90 -5.18
C GLU A 123 -7.89 9.84 -6.19
N ILE A 124 -8.08 8.60 -5.75
CA ILE A 124 -8.48 7.50 -6.62
C ILE A 124 -10.01 7.40 -6.63
N ALA A 125 -10.60 7.60 -7.80
CA ALA A 125 -12.04 7.48 -7.98
C ALA A 125 -12.42 5.99 -8.10
N LEU A 126 -12.72 5.37 -6.97
CA LEU A 126 -13.12 3.96 -6.94
C LEU A 126 -14.65 3.81 -6.78
#